data_46afe870bf5d9c7bce67c2aad8f0ee92
#
_entry.id   46afe870bf5d9c7bce67c2aad8f0ee92
#
_cell.length_a   1.000
_cell.length_b   1.000
_cell.length_c   1.000
_cell.angle_alpha   90.00
_cell.angle_beta   90.00
_cell.angle_gamma   90.00
#
_symmetry.space_group_name_H-M   'P 1'
#
loop_
_entity.id
_entity.type
_entity.pdbx_description
1 polymer ?
#
loop_
_entity_poly.entity_id
_entity_poly.type
_entity_poly.pdbx_seq_one_letter_code
_entity_poly.pdbx_strand_id
1 'polypeptide(L)'
;YPAYLLLSRADDNSLSISVGKENEFEDIKEKFIQSYRKNVEIKQTLGLINSTVNPAEIIRKNNTVYILMTLDEGEDYAKYNDKSLKEVFTHIKSLALIIKKYHEQGYLHLDIKPENIFILPESAEHILLFDFDSLMVADELVNGGQNGLSFSKGFSAPEQIQGNIRKMGFHTDIYSIGAVLFYKMFGRTAEISDCRISSKYDYDKMQFASEKYQPAIYREITVFLKNTLSTATASRWQEITPVIEKLNELIRLSDINSVYLLDSFQYNSAYFVGREDEILDIDKILSDNQLVFLSGIGGIGKTEIAKQYAARYHGKYNTVTFAIYEKDIKTLVNDE
;
A
#
# COMPACT_ATOMS: atom_id res chain seq x y z
N TYR A 1 -29.05 0.09 -6.75
CA TYR A 1 -30.07 1.10 -7.10
C TYR A 1 -30.38 1.98 -5.89
N PRO A 2 -30.67 3.30 -6.08
CA PRO A 2 -30.99 4.19 -4.98
C PRO A 2 -32.29 3.78 -4.24
N ALA A 3 -32.26 3.90 -2.90
CA ALA A 3 -33.39 3.46 -2.05
C ALA A 3 -34.73 4.17 -2.33
N TYR A 4 -34.70 5.39 -2.85
CA TYR A 4 -35.89 6.16 -3.17
C TYR A 4 -36.71 5.57 -4.34
N LEU A 5 -36.18 4.63 -5.12
CA LEU A 5 -36.87 3.92 -6.18
C LEU A 5 -37.88 2.89 -5.63
N LEU A 6 -37.80 2.54 -4.36
CA LEU A 6 -38.66 1.58 -3.68
C LEU A 6 -38.84 0.28 -4.51
N LEU A 7 -37.71 -0.32 -4.87
CA LEU A 7 -37.68 -1.53 -5.68
C LEU A 7 -38.27 -2.72 -4.92
N SER A 8 -39.08 -3.51 -5.60
CA SER A 8 -39.55 -4.81 -5.14
C SER A 8 -39.24 -5.89 -6.17
N ARG A 9 -39.15 -7.13 -5.73
CA ARG A 9 -38.93 -8.27 -6.63
C ARG A 9 -40.19 -9.06 -6.74
N ALA A 10 -40.67 -9.26 -7.96
CA ALA A 10 -41.86 -10.08 -8.25
C ALA A 10 -41.53 -11.59 -8.21
N ASP A 11 -42.56 -12.43 -8.24
CA ASP A 11 -42.41 -13.89 -8.17
C ASP A 11 -41.60 -14.48 -9.35
N ASP A 12 -41.60 -13.82 -10.50
CA ASP A 12 -40.78 -14.16 -11.68
C ASP A 12 -39.35 -13.62 -11.60
N ASN A 13 -38.93 -13.12 -10.44
CA ASN A 13 -37.64 -12.45 -10.19
C ASN A 13 -37.43 -11.11 -10.92
N SER A 14 -38.44 -10.58 -11.63
CA SER A 14 -38.33 -9.24 -12.21
C SER A 14 -38.37 -8.15 -11.14
N LEU A 15 -37.67 -7.03 -11.41
CA LEU A 15 -37.70 -5.84 -10.57
C LEU A 15 -38.86 -4.96 -10.98
N SER A 16 -39.74 -4.64 -10.02
CA SER A 16 -40.74 -3.62 -10.14
C SER A 16 -40.38 -2.37 -9.37
N ILE A 17 -40.78 -1.23 -9.87
CA ILE A 17 -40.46 0.09 -9.31
C ILE A 17 -41.74 0.86 -9.03
N SER A 18 -41.62 1.93 -8.24
CA SER A 18 -42.73 2.83 -7.98
C SER A 18 -43.25 3.46 -9.26
N VAL A 19 -44.57 3.57 -9.37
CA VAL A 19 -45.26 4.21 -10.52
C VAL A 19 -44.72 5.63 -10.72
N GLY A 20 -44.39 5.97 -11.96
CA GLY A 20 -43.90 7.29 -12.36
C GLY A 20 -42.36 7.46 -12.24
N LYS A 21 -41.62 6.39 -11.93
CA LYS A 21 -40.16 6.38 -11.85
C LYS A 21 -39.48 5.56 -12.96
N GLU A 22 -40.25 5.13 -13.95
CA GLU A 22 -39.81 4.23 -15.02
C GLU A 22 -38.63 4.84 -15.83
N ASN A 23 -38.76 6.10 -16.24
CA ASN A 23 -37.72 6.78 -17.02
C ASN A 23 -36.45 6.96 -16.21
N GLU A 24 -36.55 7.34 -14.93
CA GLU A 24 -35.40 7.50 -14.04
C GLU A 24 -34.67 6.17 -13.80
N PHE A 25 -35.42 5.08 -13.72
CA PHE A 25 -34.86 3.74 -13.59
C PHE A 25 -34.13 3.27 -14.86
N GLU A 26 -34.70 3.54 -16.04
CA GLU A 26 -34.01 3.27 -17.30
C GLU A 26 -32.73 4.10 -17.43
N ASP A 27 -32.76 5.37 -17.08
CA ASP A 27 -31.60 6.24 -17.09
C ASP A 27 -30.46 5.71 -16.17
N ILE A 28 -30.80 5.17 -15.01
CA ILE A 28 -29.85 4.56 -14.09
C ILE A 28 -29.22 3.30 -14.70
N LYS A 29 -30.05 2.45 -15.35
CA LYS A 29 -29.54 1.25 -16.04
C LYS A 29 -28.58 1.60 -17.19
N GLU A 30 -28.93 2.62 -17.99
CA GLU A 30 -28.04 3.07 -19.07
C GLU A 30 -26.74 3.68 -18.55
N LYS A 31 -26.82 4.51 -17.52
CA LYS A 31 -25.62 5.06 -16.86
C LYS A 31 -24.71 3.96 -16.34
N PHE A 32 -25.28 2.92 -15.71
CA PHE A 32 -24.51 1.77 -15.25
C PHE A 32 -23.81 1.04 -16.40
N ILE A 33 -24.50 0.79 -17.52
CA ILE A 33 -23.91 0.17 -18.71
C ILE A 33 -22.78 1.04 -19.30
N GLN A 34 -23.00 2.36 -19.38
CA GLN A 34 -22.02 3.29 -19.94
C GLN A 34 -20.76 3.37 -19.05
N SER A 35 -20.96 3.51 -17.73
CA SER A 35 -19.87 3.48 -16.75
C SER A 35 -19.03 2.20 -16.90
N TYR A 36 -19.74 1.08 -16.97
CA TYR A 36 -19.09 -0.20 -17.15
C TYR A 36 -18.28 -0.31 -18.46
N ARG A 37 -18.85 0.09 -19.61
CA ARG A 37 -18.14 0.09 -20.91
C ARG A 37 -16.91 0.99 -20.88
N LYS A 38 -17.04 2.19 -20.32
CA LYS A 38 -15.93 3.12 -20.12
C LYS A 38 -14.81 2.48 -19.29
N ASN A 39 -15.17 1.78 -18.24
CA ASN A 39 -14.20 1.07 -17.40
C ASN A 39 -13.45 -0.05 -18.14
N VAL A 40 -14.15 -0.82 -18.97
CA VAL A 40 -13.53 -1.86 -19.81
C VAL A 40 -12.53 -1.23 -20.80
N GLU A 41 -12.91 -0.15 -21.47
CA GLU A 41 -12.05 0.58 -22.40
C GLU A 41 -10.78 1.11 -21.72
N ILE A 42 -10.93 1.71 -20.53
CA ILE A 42 -9.81 2.19 -19.71
C ILE A 42 -8.89 1.04 -19.35
N LYS A 43 -9.41 -0.08 -18.86
CA LYS A 43 -8.62 -1.27 -18.52
C LYS A 43 -7.84 -1.85 -19.71
N GLN A 44 -8.47 -1.89 -20.88
CA GLN A 44 -7.82 -2.32 -22.11
C GLN A 44 -6.67 -1.38 -22.48
N THR A 45 -6.90 -0.07 -22.43
CA THR A 45 -5.90 0.96 -22.72
C THR A 45 -4.71 0.88 -21.76
N LEU A 46 -4.98 0.59 -20.47
CA LEU A 46 -3.95 0.49 -19.43
C LEU A 46 -3.22 -0.86 -19.40
N GLY A 47 -3.61 -1.83 -20.21
CA GLY A 47 -3.07 -3.18 -20.19
C GLY A 47 -3.29 -3.90 -18.85
N LEU A 48 -4.40 -3.60 -18.15
CA LEU A 48 -4.76 -4.14 -16.84
C LEU A 48 -5.66 -5.40 -16.93
N ILE A 49 -5.76 -6.02 -18.10
CA ILE A 49 -6.67 -7.14 -18.35
C ILE A 49 -6.46 -8.30 -17.36
N ASN A 50 -5.23 -8.53 -16.90
CA ASN A 50 -4.90 -9.61 -15.98
C ASN A 50 -4.91 -9.20 -14.50
N SER A 51 -5.08 -7.91 -14.21
CA SER A 51 -5.04 -7.36 -12.84
C SER A 51 -6.38 -6.80 -12.38
N THR A 52 -7.40 -6.93 -13.21
CA THR A 52 -8.74 -6.44 -12.94
C THR A 52 -9.75 -7.43 -13.54
N VAL A 53 -10.90 -7.58 -12.89
CA VAL A 53 -11.94 -8.48 -13.37
C VAL A 53 -12.41 -8.06 -14.75
N ASN A 54 -12.32 -8.98 -15.70
CA ASN A 54 -12.78 -8.78 -17.06
C ASN A 54 -14.22 -9.22 -17.18
N PRO A 55 -15.11 -8.34 -17.59
CA PRO A 55 -16.47 -8.71 -17.87
C PRO A 55 -16.60 -9.45 -19.19
N ALA A 56 -17.40 -10.49 -19.18
CA ALA A 56 -17.66 -11.26 -20.36
C ALA A 56 -18.87 -10.73 -21.14
N GLU A 57 -19.94 -10.34 -20.46
CA GLU A 57 -21.21 -10.00 -21.13
C GLU A 57 -22.10 -9.08 -20.28
N ILE A 58 -22.88 -8.21 -20.93
CA ILE A 58 -23.95 -7.44 -20.32
C ILE A 58 -25.27 -8.11 -20.67
N ILE A 59 -26.02 -8.55 -19.66
CA ILE A 59 -27.32 -9.21 -19.83
C ILE A 59 -28.42 -8.30 -19.30
N ARG A 60 -29.42 -8.01 -20.15
CA ARG A 60 -30.65 -7.33 -19.75
C ARG A 60 -31.72 -8.39 -19.51
N LYS A 61 -32.10 -8.61 -18.28
CA LYS A 61 -33.16 -9.56 -17.89
C LYS A 61 -33.83 -9.12 -16.60
N ASN A 62 -35.03 -9.61 -16.35
CA ASN A 62 -35.77 -9.35 -15.11
C ASN A 62 -35.92 -7.84 -14.81
N ASN A 63 -36.13 -7.03 -15.83
CA ASN A 63 -36.17 -5.57 -15.74
C ASN A 63 -34.95 -4.94 -15.07
N THR A 64 -33.77 -5.57 -15.20
CA THR A 64 -32.51 -5.06 -14.67
C THR A 64 -31.36 -5.40 -15.60
N VAL A 65 -30.13 -5.00 -15.22
CA VAL A 65 -28.90 -5.26 -15.93
C VAL A 65 -27.98 -6.09 -15.06
N TYR A 66 -27.44 -7.14 -15.62
CA TYR A 66 -26.41 -7.99 -15.02
C TYR A 66 -25.14 -7.86 -15.83
N ILE A 67 -24.02 -7.89 -15.14
CA ILE A 67 -22.70 -8.04 -15.74
C ILE A 67 -22.24 -9.45 -15.43
N LEU A 68 -22.02 -10.25 -16.46
CA LEU A 68 -21.41 -11.57 -16.34
C LEU A 68 -19.91 -11.40 -16.37
N MET A 69 -19.23 -11.95 -15.39
CA MET A 69 -17.77 -11.89 -15.27
C MET A 69 -17.21 -13.30 -15.13
N THR A 70 -15.97 -13.50 -15.52
CA THR A 70 -15.24 -14.75 -15.21
C THR A 70 -15.12 -14.89 -13.70
N LEU A 71 -15.33 -16.11 -13.23
CA LEU A 71 -15.06 -16.45 -11.83
C LEU A 71 -13.62 -16.93 -11.73
N ASP A 72 -12.78 -16.16 -11.09
CA ASP A 72 -11.41 -16.55 -10.78
C ASP A 72 -11.38 -17.25 -9.40
N GLU A 73 -10.56 -18.28 -9.26
CA GLU A 73 -10.31 -18.87 -7.95
C GLU A 73 -9.47 -17.90 -7.10
N GLY A 74 -9.99 -17.54 -5.94
CA GLY A 74 -9.30 -16.59 -5.04
C GLY A 74 -10.19 -16.18 -3.88
N GLU A 75 -9.74 -15.22 -3.09
CA GLU A 75 -10.41 -14.78 -1.87
C GLU A 75 -10.48 -13.25 -1.78
N ASP A 76 -11.62 -12.76 -1.28
CA ASP A 76 -11.84 -11.37 -0.90
C ASP A 76 -10.79 -10.94 0.15
N TYR A 77 -10.06 -9.86 -0.14
CA TYR A 77 -8.98 -9.39 0.74
C TYR A 77 -9.47 -8.98 2.13
N ALA A 78 -10.74 -8.62 2.26
CA ALA A 78 -11.33 -8.36 3.57
C ALA A 78 -11.35 -9.63 4.46
N LYS A 79 -11.41 -10.82 3.84
CA LYS A 79 -11.44 -12.12 4.53
C LYS A 79 -10.10 -12.83 4.52
N TYR A 80 -9.28 -12.57 3.52
CA TYR A 80 -7.97 -13.20 3.36
C TYR A 80 -7.07 -12.90 4.56
N ASN A 81 -6.45 -13.96 5.11
CA ASN A 81 -5.52 -13.85 6.22
C ASN A 81 -4.08 -13.93 5.69
N ASP A 82 -3.43 -12.79 5.61
CA ASP A 82 -2.01 -12.74 5.27
C ASP A 82 -1.19 -13.54 6.29
N LYS A 83 -0.17 -14.25 5.81
CA LYS A 83 0.68 -15.11 6.65
C LYS A 83 1.83 -14.37 7.31
N SER A 84 2.19 -13.18 6.80
CA SER A 84 3.32 -12.37 7.27
C SER A 84 3.16 -10.91 6.85
N LEU A 85 3.91 -10.02 7.49
CA LEU A 85 4.03 -8.62 7.05
C LEU A 85 4.56 -8.50 5.61
N LYS A 86 5.46 -9.38 5.20
CA LYS A 86 5.99 -9.41 3.84
C LYS A 86 4.87 -9.62 2.82
N GLU A 87 3.97 -10.54 3.11
CA GLU A 87 2.81 -10.82 2.25
C GLU A 87 1.86 -9.61 2.18
N VAL A 88 1.54 -9.00 3.33
CA VAL A 88 0.75 -7.75 3.38
C VAL A 88 1.38 -6.68 2.50
N PHE A 89 2.67 -6.38 2.67
CA PHE A 89 3.34 -5.34 1.88
C PHE A 89 3.38 -5.70 0.39
N THR A 90 3.49 -6.98 0.05
CA THR A 90 3.47 -7.44 -1.36
C THR A 90 2.10 -7.19 -1.99
N HIS A 91 1.01 -7.52 -1.31
CA HIS A 91 -0.34 -7.25 -1.79
C HIS A 91 -0.61 -5.74 -1.95
N ILE A 92 -0.21 -4.94 -0.96
CA ILE A 92 -0.36 -3.47 -1.05
C ILE A 92 0.50 -2.87 -2.16
N LYS A 93 1.69 -3.42 -2.41
CA LYS A 93 2.53 -3.01 -3.55
C LYS A 93 1.85 -3.32 -4.89
N SER A 94 1.28 -4.51 -5.03
CA SER A 94 0.54 -4.89 -6.25
C SER A 94 -0.66 -3.97 -6.48
N LEU A 95 -1.39 -3.62 -5.42
CA LEU A 95 -2.45 -2.59 -5.47
C LEU A 95 -1.89 -1.25 -5.94
N ALA A 96 -0.80 -0.77 -5.33
CA ALA A 96 -0.19 0.51 -5.70
C ALA A 96 0.29 0.53 -7.16
N LEU A 97 0.77 -0.60 -7.70
CA LEU A 97 1.17 -0.72 -9.12
C LEU A 97 -0.05 -0.64 -10.06
N ILE A 98 -1.19 -1.19 -9.68
CA ILE A 98 -2.43 -1.06 -10.45
C ILE A 98 -2.87 0.42 -10.43
N ILE A 99 -2.94 1.03 -9.25
CA ILE A 99 -3.35 2.44 -9.10
C ILE A 99 -2.40 3.39 -9.84
N LYS A 100 -1.09 3.09 -9.87
CA LYS A 100 -0.12 3.86 -10.64
C LYS A 100 -0.54 3.99 -12.11
N LYS A 101 -0.98 2.91 -12.74
CA LYS A 101 -1.42 2.94 -14.15
C LYS A 101 -2.63 3.84 -14.35
N TYR A 102 -3.57 3.88 -13.40
CA TYR A 102 -4.71 4.81 -13.45
C TYR A 102 -4.25 6.26 -13.30
N HIS A 103 -3.38 6.53 -12.31
CA HIS A 103 -2.84 7.87 -12.07
C HIS A 103 -2.05 8.42 -13.27
N GLU A 104 -1.26 7.58 -13.95
CA GLU A 104 -0.51 7.94 -15.16
C GLU A 104 -1.41 8.41 -16.31
N GLN A 105 -2.68 8.01 -16.32
CA GLN A 105 -3.68 8.44 -17.29
C GLN A 105 -4.67 9.49 -16.72
N GLY A 106 -4.34 10.05 -15.55
CA GLY A 106 -5.15 11.09 -14.93
C GLY A 106 -6.43 10.60 -14.25
N TYR A 107 -6.57 9.30 -13.95
CA TYR A 107 -7.75 8.75 -13.26
C TYR A 107 -7.49 8.56 -11.77
N LEU A 108 -8.51 8.86 -10.95
CA LEU A 108 -8.60 8.49 -9.54
C LEU A 108 -9.61 7.35 -9.38
N HIS A 109 -9.30 6.41 -8.48
CA HIS A 109 -10.18 5.26 -8.21
C HIS A 109 -11.30 5.60 -7.23
N LEU A 110 -10.98 6.26 -6.11
CA LEU A 110 -11.86 6.80 -5.07
C LEU A 110 -12.69 5.80 -4.27
N ASP A 111 -12.57 4.49 -4.52
CA ASP A 111 -13.20 3.45 -3.70
C ASP A 111 -12.26 2.25 -3.43
N ILE A 112 -11.03 2.54 -3.02
CA ILE A 112 -10.05 1.53 -2.64
C ILE A 112 -10.37 1.07 -1.21
N LYS A 113 -10.71 -0.22 -1.07
CA LYS A 113 -11.01 -0.90 0.20
C LYS A 113 -10.77 -2.40 0.07
N PRO A 114 -10.59 -3.14 1.17
CA PRO A 114 -10.33 -4.58 1.10
C PRO A 114 -11.41 -5.37 0.35
N GLU A 115 -12.69 -4.98 0.44
CA GLU A 115 -13.82 -5.64 -0.23
C GLU A 115 -13.77 -5.51 -1.76
N ASN A 116 -13.02 -4.52 -2.28
CA ASN A 116 -12.81 -4.32 -3.72
C ASN A 116 -11.51 -4.96 -4.24
N ILE A 117 -10.80 -5.69 -3.39
CA ILE A 117 -9.54 -6.36 -3.72
C ILE A 117 -9.74 -7.87 -3.57
N PHE A 118 -9.28 -8.63 -4.54
CA PHE A 118 -9.38 -10.09 -4.56
C PHE A 118 -7.98 -10.69 -4.72
N ILE A 119 -7.62 -11.62 -3.85
CA ILE A 119 -6.32 -12.27 -3.84
C ILE A 119 -6.40 -13.57 -4.63
N LEU A 120 -5.53 -13.73 -5.62
CA LEU A 120 -5.42 -14.96 -6.40
C LEU A 120 -4.43 -15.94 -5.75
N PRO A 121 -4.75 -17.26 -5.70
CA PRO A 121 -3.97 -18.23 -4.93
C PRO A 121 -2.59 -18.52 -5.49
N GLU A 122 -2.34 -18.27 -6.78
CA GLU A 122 -1.12 -18.71 -7.45
C GLU A 122 0.11 -17.80 -7.17
N SER A 123 -0.09 -16.58 -6.70
CA SER A 123 1.01 -15.66 -6.39
C SER A 123 0.55 -14.51 -5.50
N ALA A 124 1.29 -14.23 -4.44
CA ALA A 124 1.06 -13.04 -3.59
C ALA A 124 1.17 -11.71 -4.36
N GLU A 125 1.74 -11.72 -5.56
CA GLU A 125 1.80 -10.53 -6.42
C GLU A 125 0.54 -10.36 -7.27
N HIS A 126 -0.31 -11.37 -7.38
CA HIS A 126 -1.51 -11.34 -8.21
C HIS A 126 -2.74 -10.96 -7.40
N ILE A 127 -3.17 -9.74 -7.57
CA ILE A 127 -4.44 -9.25 -7.05
C ILE A 127 -5.33 -8.78 -8.20
N LEU A 128 -6.64 -8.88 -7.99
CA LEU A 128 -7.63 -8.24 -8.85
C LEU A 128 -8.26 -7.07 -8.12
N LEU A 129 -8.43 -5.95 -8.80
CA LEU A 129 -9.15 -4.79 -8.29
C LEU A 129 -10.52 -4.71 -8.97
N PHE A 130 -11.56 -4.54 -8.14
CA PHE A 130 -12.96 -4.40 -8.56
C PHE A 130 -13.48 -3.00 -8.38
N ASP A 131 -14.73 -2.80 -8.80
CA ASP A 131 -15.58 -1.65 -8.54
C ASP A 131 -14.94 -0.32 -8.94
N PHE A 132 -15.09 -0.02 -10.21
CA PHE A 132 -14.61 1.23 -10.81
C PHE A 132 -15.74 2.25 -11.00
N ASP A 133 -16.86 2.08 -10.31
CA ASP A 133 -18.03 2.97 -10.46
C ASP A 133 -17.74 4.38 -9.92
N SER A 134 -16.76 4.50 -9.02
CA SER A 134 -16.28 5.76 -8.45
C SER A 134 -15.12 6.41 -9.23
N LEU A 135 -14.71 5.84 -10.37
CA LEU A 135 -13.56 6.31 -11.15
C LEU A 135 -13.83 7.72 -11.70
N MET A 136 -12.91 8.65 -11.44
CA MET A 136 -13.00 10.04 -11.89
C MET A 136 -11.74 10.49 -12.61
N VAL A 137 -11.91 11.40 -13.58
CA VAL A 137 -10.79 12.10 -14.22
C VAL A 137 -10.35 13.24 -13.31
N ALA A 138 -9.04 13.34 -13.03
CA ALA A 138 -8.49 14.39 -12.16
C ALA A 138 -8.86 15.82 -12.63
N ASP A 139 -8.87 16.05 -13.94
CA ASP A 139 -9.25 17.35 -14.53
C ASP A 139 -10.75 17.69 -14.34
N GLU A 140 -11.63 16.67 -14.25
CA GLU A 140 -13.05 16.88 -14.00
C GLU A 140 -13.32 17.32 -12.55
N LEU A 141 -12.45 16.98 -11.60
CA LEU A 141 -12.53 17.44 -10.20
C LEU A 141 -12.39 18.96 -10.09
N VAL A 142 -11.55 19.57 -10.93
CA VAL A 142 -11.34 21.00 -10.96
C VAL A 142 -12.58 21.75 -11.46
N ASN A 143 -13.36 21.14 -12.34
CA ASN A 143 -14.52 21.72 -12.99
C ASN A 143 -15.85 21.52 -12.22
N GLY A 144 -15.80 20.94 -11.03
CA GLY A 144 -16.97 20.86 -10.12
C GLY A 144 -18.03 19.82 -10.49
N GLY A 145 -17.63 18.73 -11.14
CA GLY A 145 -18.52 17.60 -11.45
C GLY A 145 -19.16 17.01 -10.19
N GLN A 146 -20.42 17.31 -9.95
CA GLN A 146 -21.19 16.88 -8.77
C GLN A 146 -21.97 15.59 -9.04
N ASN A 147 -21.38 14.48 -9.37
CA ASN A 147 -22.16 13.24 -9.46
C ASN A 147 -21.63 12.20 -8.46
N GLY A 148 -22.40 12.07 -7.35
CA GLY A 148 -22.46 10.86 -6.56
C GLY A 148 -21.14 10.32 -6.02
N LEU A 149 -20.34 11.15 -5.33
CA LEU A 149 -19.16 10.65 -4.63
C LEU A 149 -19.58 9.54 -3.66
N SER A 150 -19.19 8.33 -3.94
CA SER A 150 -19.24 7.23 -2.99
C SER A 150 -18.15 7.41 -1.95
N PHE A 151 -18.40 7.00 -0.72
CA PHE A 151 -17.37 6.89 0.29
C PHE A 151 -17.54 5.64 1.12
N SER A 152 -16.41 5.05 1.50
CA SER A 152 -16.35 3.85 2.33
C SER A 152 -15.76 4.22 3.69
N LYS A 153 -16.57 4.02 4.75
CA LYS A 153 -16.17 4.37 6.11
C LYS A 153 -14.89 3.67 6.51
N GLY A 154 -13.91 4.45 6.94
CA GLY A 154 -12.60 3.96 7.40
C GLY A 154 -11.54 3.82 6.30
N PHE A 155 -11.93 3.90 5.02
CA PHE A 155 -11.00 3.79 3.88
C PHE A 155 -10.95 5.05 3.02
N SER A 156 -12.06 5.80 2.91
CA SER A 156 -12.08 7.06 2.16
C SER A 156 -11.38 8.18 2.90
N ALA A 157 -10.67 9.01 2.14
CA ALA A 157 -9.93 10.16 2.66
C ALA A 157 -10.87 11.24 3.27
N PRO A 158 -10.42 12.00 4.27
CA PRO A 158 -11.24 13.03 4.92
C PRO A 158 -11.85 14.04 3.96
N GLU A 159 -11.11 14.50 2.94
CA GLU A 159 -11.62 15.43 1.93
C GLU A 159 -12.71 14.82 1.06
N GLN A 160 -12.67 13.51 0.81
CA GLN A 160 -13.72 12.78 0.08
C GLN A 160 -14.98 12.65 0.92
N ILE A 161 -14.86 12.27 2.20
CA ILE A 161 -15.98 12.18 3.15
C ILE A 161 -16.68 13.54 3.32
N GLN A 162 -15.90 14.62 3.32
CA GLN A 162 -16.40 15.99 3.42
C GLN A 162 -16.99 16.53 2.10
N GLY A 163 -16.91 15.76 1.00
CA GLY A 163 -17.35 16.22 -0.33
C GLY A 163 -16.51 17.38 -0.87
N ASN A 164 -15.27 17.57 -0.38
CA ASN A 164 -14.42 18.68 -0.79
C ASN A 164 -13.65 18.34 -2.07
N ILE A 165 -14.34 18.32 -3.18
CA ILE A 165 -13.81 17.91 -4.49
C ILE A 165 -12.54 18.68 -4.86
N ARG A 166 -12.44 19.99 -4.52
CA ARG A 166 -11.28 20.83 -4.85
C ARG A 166 -9.99 20.41 -4.12
N LYS A 167 -10.11 19.61 -3.06
CA LYS A 167 -8.97 19.09 -2.30
C LYS A 167 -8.65 17.65 -2.68
N MET A 168 -9.40 17.02 -3.56
CA MET A 168 -9.14 15.66 -4.01
C MET A 168 -8.07 15.65 -5.11
N GLY A 169 -7.32 14.56 -5.18
CA GLY A 169 -6.25 14.33 -6.13
C GLY A 169 -5.64 12.94 -5.93
N PHE A 170 -4.54 12.63 -6.56
CA PHE A 170 -3.89 11.31 -6.44
C PHE A 170 -3.58 10.92 -4.99
N HIS A 171 -3.29 11.92 -4.14
CA HIS A 171 -3.11 11.72 -2.71
C HIS A 171 -4.38 11.23 -1.98
N THR A 172 -5.56 11.30 -2.58
CA THR A 172 -6.81 10.76 -2.04
C THR A 172 -6.80 9.24 -2.12
N ASP A 173 -6.41 8.65 -3.25
CA ASP A 173 -6.21 7.20 -3.39
C ASP A 173 -5.04 6.71 -2.53
N ILE A 174 -3.97 7.51 -2.40
CA ILE A 174 -2.82 7.19 -1.53
C ILE A 174 -3.26 7.05 -0.06
N TYR A 175 -4.20 7.90 0.40
CA TYR A 175 -4.80 7.72 1.73
C TYR A 175 -5.49 6.37 1.84
N SER A 176 -6.30 5.98 0.87
CA SER A 176 -7.04 4.72 0.88
C SER A 176 -6.09 3.51 0.87
N ILE A 177 -4.97 3.56 0.13
CA ILE A 177 -3.92 2.52 0.18
C ILE A 177 -3.33 2.42 1.59
N GLY A 178 -3.04 3.55 2.24
CA GLY A 178 -2.57 3.59 3.63
C GLY A 178 -3.59 3.02 4.61
N ALA A 179 -4.89 3.29 4.40
CA ALA A 179 -5.97 2.78 5.23
C ALA A 179 -6.14 1.25 5.10
N VAL A 180 -5.98 0.71 3.88
CA VAL A 180 -5.98 -0.76 3.66
C VAL A 180 -4.79 -1.40 4.36
N LEU A 181 -3.57 -0.84 4.23
CA LEU A 181 -2.40 -1.34 4.95
C LEU A 181 -2.62 -1.32 6.46
N PHE A 182 -3.10 -0.21 7.00
CA PHE A 182 -3.39 -0.07 8.43
C PHE A 182 -4.39 -1.14 8.90
N TYR A 183 -5.48 -1.34 8.14
CA TYR A 183 -6.49 -2.35 8.45
C TYR A 183 -5.89 -3.75 8.49
N LYS A 184 -5.08 -4.13 7.52
CA LYS A 184 -4.43 -5.45 7.44
C LYS A 184 -3.40 -5.67 8.55
N MET A 185 -2.76 -4.61 9.02
CA MET A 185 -1.79 -4.70 10.12
C MET A 185 -2.44 -4.75 11.50
N PHE A 186 -3.49 -3.97 11.73
CA PHE A 186 -4.06 -3.77 13.06
C PHE A 186 -5.44 -4.42 13.26
N GLY A 187 -6.05 -5.02 12.21
CA GLY A 187 -7.37 -5.66 12.27
C GLY A 187 -8.52 -4.69 12.53
N ARG A 188 -8.30 -3.39 12.37
CA ARG A 188 -9.30 -2.32 12.54
C ARG A 188 -9.05 -1.18 11.56
N THR A 189 -10.07 -0.40 11.28
CA THR A 189 -9.92 0.83 10.49
C THR A 189 -9.18 1.92 11.29
N ALA A 190 -8.47 2.80 10.58
CA ALA A 190 -7.79 3.93 11.18
C ALA A 190 -8.80 4.96 11.71
N GLU A 191 -8.56 5.47 12.91
CA GLU A 191 -9.30 6.57 13.51
C GLU A 191 -8.57 7.90 13.27
N ILE A 192 -9.25 9.02 13.52
CA ILE A 192 -8.65 10.36 13.36
C ILE A 192 -7.38 10.51 14.22
N SER A 193 -7.33 9.85 15.37
CA SER A 193 -6.15 9.81 16.25
C SER A 193 -4.95 9.16 15.60
N ASP A 194 -5.16 8.12 14.78
CA ASP A 194 -4.12 7.41 14.03
C ASP A 194 -3.58 8.24 12.86
N CYS A 195 -4.40 9.15 12.32
CA CYS A 195 -4.12 9.94 11.12
C CYS A 195 -3.37 11.25 11.38
N ARG A 196 -2.97 11.55 12.63
CA ARG A 196 -2.22 12.75 13.00
C ARG A 196 -0.72 12.55 12.79
N ILE A 197 0.01 13.60 12.44
CA ILE A 197 1.48 13.57 12.32
C ILE A 197 2.14 13.14 13.63
N SER A 198 1.54 13.50 14.79
CA SER A 198 2.02 13.12 16.14
C SER A 198 1.62 11.70 16.56
N SER A 199 0.89 10.95 15.77
CA SER A 199 0.41 9.60 16.13
C SER A 199 1.56 8.66 16.43
N LYS A 200 1.39 7.90 17.50
CA LYS A 200 2.27 6.79 17.86
C LYS A 200 1.46 5.49 17.69
N TYR A 201 2.03 4.56 16.94
CA TYR A 201 1.40 3.27 16.69
C TYR A 201 1.87 2.26 17.73
N ASP A 202 0.93 1.53 18.31
CA ASP A 202 1.20 0.45 19.26
C ASP A 202 1.41 -0.85 18.47
N TYR A 203 2.64 -1.13 18.11
CA TYR A 203 3.00 -2.29 17.31
C TYR A 203 2.83 -3.62 18.05
N ASP A 204 2.71 -3.62 19.39
CA ASP A 204 2.40 -4.81 20.17
C ASP A 204 0.97 -5.31 19.92
N LYS A 205 0.10 -4.43 19.40
CA LYS A 205 -1.28 -4.75 18.98
C LYS A 205 -1.42 -5.10 17.51
N MET A 206 -0.32 -5.16 16.79
CA MET A 206 -0.33 -5.57 15.38
C MET A 206 -0.61 -7.07 15.26
N GLN A 207 -1.29 -7.49 14.19
CA GLN A 207 -1.60 -8.91 13.94
C GLN A 207 -0.35 -9.81 13.89
N PHE A 208 0.80 -9.26 13.51
CA PHE A 208 2.08 -9.94 13.39
C PHE A 208 3.06 -9.59 14.52
N ALA A 209 2.57 -9.14 15.68
CA ALA A 209 3.42 -8.74 16.80
C ALA A 209 4.26 -9.88 17.40
N SER A 210 3.83 -11.14 17.22
CA SER A 210 4.60 -12.32 17.64
C SER A 210 5.85 -12.58 16.81
N GLU A 211 5.93 -12.00 15.61
CA GLU A 211 7.10 -12.10 14.75
C GLU A 211 8.14 -11.05 15.19
N LYS A 212 9.38 -11.49 15.39
CA LYS A 212 10.47 -10.59 15.78
C LYS A 212 11.03 -9.88 14.55
N TYR A 213 10.55 -8.68 14.31
CA TYR A 213 11.08 -7.81 13.26
C TYR A 213 12.15 -6.86 13.79
N GLN A 214 12.99 -6.40 12.89
CA GLN A 214 13.97 -5.36 13.21
C GLN A 214 13.30 -4.05 13.62
N PRO A 215 13.83 -3.30 14.60
CA PRO A 215 13.30 -1.98 14.97
C PRO A 215 13.17 -1.00 13.81
N ALA A 216 14.03 -1.14 12.78
CA ALA A 216 13.97 -0.33 11.57
C ALA A 216 12.65 -0.44 10.81
N ILE A 217 12.02 -1.63 10.79
CA ILE A 217 10.76 -1.84 10.07
C ILE A 217 9.65 -0.98 10.65
N TYR A 218 9.55 -0.90 11.99
CA TYR A 218 8.51 -0.12 12.68
C TYR A 218 8.65 1.38 12.42
N ARG A 219 9.90 1.86 12.30
CA ARG A 219 10.18 3.24 11.91
C ARG A 219 9.68 3.50 10.47
N GLU A 220 10.00 2.61 9.54
CA GLU A 220 9.63 2.78 8.13
C GLU A 220 8.11 2.59 7.91
N ILE A 221 7.45 1.70 8.65
CA ILE A 221 5.99 1.60 8.70
C ILE A 221 5.40 2.92 9.20
N THR A 222 5.96 3.50 10.28
CA THR A 222 5.51 4.80 10.81
C THR A 222 5.62 5.89 9.75
N VAL A 223 6.72 5.94 9.02
CA VAL A 223 6.91 6.89 7.89
C VAL A 223 5.86 6.68 6.83
N PHE A 224 5.61 5.43 6.42
CA PHE A 224 4.59 5.10 5.43
C PHE A 224 3.21 5.58 5.87
N LEU A 225 2.77 5.19 7.07
CA LEU A 225 1.43 5.53 7.58
C LEU A 225 1.25 7.05 7.75
N LYS A 226 2.28 7.78 8.20
CA LYS A 226 2.20 9.25 8.32
C LYS A 226 2.09 9.96 6.98
N ASN A 227 2.78 9.46 5.95
CA ASN A 227 2.74 10.05 4.61
C ASN A 227 1.56 9.56 3.76
N THR A 228 0.76 8.61 4.24
CA THR A 228 -0.47 8.17 3.58
C THR A 228 -1.71 8.62 4.34
N LEU A 229 -1.80 8.41 5.65
CA LEU A 229 -3.01 8.63 6.47
C LEU A 229 -3.16 10.06 7.00
N SER A 230 -2.22 10.99 6.72
CA SER A 230 -2.37 12.35 7.22
C SER A 230 -3.70 12.98 6.83
N THR A 231 -4.39 13.63 7.80
CA THR A 231 -5.61 14.40 7.54
C THR A 231 -5.34 15.65 6.71
N ALA A 232 -4.09 16.17 6.76
CA ALA A 232 -3.64 17.29 5.94
C ALA A 232 -3.16 16.76 4.59
N THR A 233 -3.85 17.09 3.51
CA THR A 233 -3.53 16.61 2.15
C THR A 233 -2.10 16.95 1.73
N ALA A 234 -1.60 18.14 2.08
CA ALA A 234 -0.23 18.56 1.77
C ALA A 234 0.87 17.75 2.49
N SER A 235 0.54 17.04 3.56
CA SER A 235 1.47 16.18 4.30
C SER A 235 1.53 14.76 3.77
N ARG A 236 0.67 14.39 2.81
CA ARG A 236 0.71 13.09 2.14
C ARG A 236 1.66 13.12 0.94
N TRP A 237 2.13 11.96 0.53
CA TRP A 237 2.71 11.83 -0.81
C TRP A 237 1.69 12.26 -1.85
N GLN A 238 2.14 13.08 -2.81
CA GLN A 238 1.28 13.62 -3.87
C GLN A 238 1.23 12.71 -5.09
N GLU A 239 2.19 11.78 -5.20
CA GLU A 239 2.35 10.83 -6.29
C GLU A 239 2.53 9.41 -5.74
N ILE A 240 2.21 8.41 -6.56
CA ILE A 240 2.23 7.00 -6.15
C ILE A 240 3.64 6.41 -6.11
N THR A 241 4.61 6.99 -6.80
CA THR A 241 5.97 6.42 -6.89
C THR A 241 6.65 6.29 -5.53
N PRO A 242 6.66 7.28 -4.63
CA PRO A 242 7.21 7.14 -3.28
C PRO A 242 6.52 6.05 -2.44
N VAL A 243 5.22 5.81 -2.68
CA VAL A 243 4.48 4.71 -2.02
C VAL A 243 5.08 3.36 -2.40
N ILE A 244 5.30 3.13 -3.70
CA ILE A 244 5.87 1.88 -4.23
C ILE A 244 7.31 1.68 -3.75
N GLU A 245 8.12 2.74 -3.78
CA GLU A 245 9.52 2.69 -3.30
C GLU A 245 9.57 2.32 -1.81
N LYS A 246 8.73 2.92 -0.98
CA LYS A 246 8.65 2.61 0.44
C LYS A 246 8.16 1.18 0.70
N LEU A 247 7.19 0.67 -0.09
CA LEU A 247 6.74 -0.72 0.00
C LEU A 247 7.85 -1.71 -0.39
N ASN A 248 8.67 -1.40 -1.40
CA ASN A 248 9.84 -2.22 -1.73
C ASN A 248 10.85 -2.27 -0.56
N GLU A 249 11.06 -1.15 0.12
CA GLU A 249 11.92 -1.11 1.31
C GLU A 249 11.31 -1.93 2.46
N LEU A 250 10.02 -1.80 2.74
CA LEU A 250 9.30 -2.56 3.76
C LEU A 250 9.32 -4.07 3.48
N ILE A 251 9.13 -4.50 2.23
CA ILE A 251 9.24 -5.90 1.82
C ILE A 251 10.64 -6.43 2.12
N ARG A 252 11.68 -5.66 1.77
CA ARG A 252 13.06 -6.04 2.06
C ARG A 252 13.33 -6.15 3.57
N LEU A 253 12.84 -5.20 4.36
CA LEU A 253 13.00 -5.19 5.82
C LEU A 253 12.17 -6.26 6.53
N SER A 254 11.09 -6.73 5.92
CA SER A 254 10.24 -7.80 6.48
C SER A 254 10.79 -9.21 6.24
N ASP A 255 11.87 -9.35 5.49
CA ASP A 255 12.56 -10.64 5.38
C ASP A 255 13.28 -10.93 6.71
N ILE A 256 12.76 -11.90 7.47
CA ILE A 256 13.24 -12.26 8.81
C ILE A 256 14.70 -12.72 8.78
N ASN A 257 15.18 -13.15 7.61
CA ASN A 257 16.57 -13.49 7.37
C ASN A 257 17.46 -12.29 7.02
N SER A 258 16.92 -11.09 6.90
CA SER A 258 17.69 -9.89 6.58
C SER A 258 18.07 -9.13 7.84
N VAL A 259 19.35 -9.23 8.18
CA VAL A 259 20.17 -8.34 9.00
C VAL A 259 19.59 -7.89 10.35
N TYR A 260 19.91 -8.63 11.41
CA TYR A 260 19.80 -8.12 12.78
C TYR A 260 20.90 -7.08 13.04
N LEU A 261 20.52 -5.80 13.12
CA LEU A 261 21.35 -4.79 13.80
C LEU A 261 21.03 -4.89 15.29
N LEU A 262 21.90 -5.49 16.09
CA LEU A 262 21.72 -5.56 17.52
C LEU A 262 21.71 -4.15 18.14
N ASP A 263 20.92 -3.96 19.21
CA ASP A 263 20.66 -2.68 19.91
C ASP A 263 21.88 -1.86 20.35
N SER A 264 23.07 -2.44 20.30
CA SER A 264 24.34 -1.74 20.59
C SER A 264 24.80 -0.79 19.48
N PHE A 265 24.13 -0.79 18.32
CA PHE A 265 24.51 0.02 17.17
C PHE A 265 23.71 1.33 17.12
N GLN A 266 24.04 2.29 17.97
CA GLN A 266 23.52 3.66 17.83
C GLN A 266 24.34 4.38 16.75
N TYR A 267 23.67 4.63 15.61
CA TYR A 267 24.20 5.39 14.49
C TYR A 267 23.69 6.83 14.53
N ASN A 268 24.58 7.79 14.63
CA ASN A 268 24.24 9.21 14.51
C ASN A 268 24.92 9.80 13.27
N SER A 269 24.20 9.84 12.14
CA SER A 269 24.70 10.32 10.85
C SER A 269 24.97 11.84 10.81
N ALA A 270 24.47 12.60 11.78
CA ALA A 270 24.43 14.05 11.71
C ALA A 270 25.80 14.74 11.68
N TYR A 271 26.85 14.03 12.06
CA TYR A 271 28.22 14.60 12.19
C TYR A 271 29.29 13.91 11.34
N PHE A 272 28.93 12.93 10.51
CA PHE A 272 29.90 12.26 9.66
C PHE A 272 30.01 12.98 8.31
N VAL A 273 31.19 13.56 8.05
CA VAL A 273 31.46 14.30 6.81
C VAL A 273 32.75 13.78 6.18
N GLY A 274 32.71 13.49 4.89
CA GLY A 274 33.84 12.99 4.12
C GLY A 274 34.06 11.48 4.26
N ARG A 275 35.19 10.98 3.76
CA ARG A 275 35.61 9.58 3.75
C ARG A 275 34.72 8.63 2.92
N GLU A 276 34.11 9.17 1.90
CA GLU A 276 33.30 8.39 0.95
C GLU A 276 34.16 7.34 0.23
N ASP A 277 35.39 7.71 -0.12
CA ASP A 277 36.31 6.84 -0.84
C ASP A 277 36.73 5.65 0.03
N GLU A 278 37.04 5.86 1.32
CA GLU A 278 37.36 4.76 2.24
C GLU A 278 36.18 3.80 2.45
N ILE A 279 34.94 4.30 2.48
CA ILE A 279 33.74 3.45 2.60
C ILE A 279 33.56 2.62 1.32
N LEU A 280 33.78 3.20 0.14
CA LEU A 280 33.74 2.50 -1.14
C LEU A 280 34.85 1.44 -1.24
N ASP A 281 36.06 1.75 -0.75
CA ASP A 281 37.17 0.80 -0.72
C ASP A 281 36.87 -0.39 0.20
N ILE A 282 36.26 -0.18 1.37
CA ILE A 282 35.79 -1.26 2.25
C ILE A 282 34.82 -2.15 1.51
N ASP A 283 33.84 -1.57 0.82
CA ASP A 283 32.83 -2.30 0.06
C ASP A 283 33.45 -3.15 -1.05
N LYS A 284 34.39 -2.58 -1.79
CA LYS A 284 35.14 -3.29 -2.83
C LYS A 284 35.95 -4.44 -2.27
N ILE A 285 36.68 -4.21 -1.17
CA ILE A 285 37.52 -5.26 -0.54
C ILE A 285 36.63 -6.40 -0.03
N LEU A 286 35.50 -6.10 0.63
CA LEU A 286 34.60 -7.10 1.17
C LEU A 286 33.75 -7.80 0.09
N SER A 287 33.64 -7.25 -1.12
CA SER A 287 33.03 -7.94 -2.26
C SER A 287 33.88 -9.11 -2.76
N ASP A 288 35.21 -9.01 -2.65
CA ASP A 288 36.15 -10.01 -3.11
C ASP A 288 36.77 -10.84 -1.95
N ASN A 289 36.64 -10.38 -0.70
CA ASN A 289 37.21 -10.98 0.49
C ASN A 289 36.22 -11.07 1.64
N GLN A 290 36.44 -12.03 2.54
CA GLN A 290 35.59 -12.21 3.72
C GLN A 290 35.99 -11.33 4.92
N LEU A 291 37.14 -10.64 4.85
CA LEU A 291 37.73 -9.93 5.97
C LEU A 291 38.43 -8.65 5.51
N VAL A 292 38.23 -7.57 6.28
CA VAL A 292 38.95 -6.31 6.13
C VAL A 292 39.43 -5.83 7.47
N PHE A 293 40.70 -5.35 7.55
CA PHE A 293 41.26 -4.71 8.74
C PHE A 293 41.38 -3.20 8.55
N LEU A 294 40.76 -2.44 9.45
CA LEU A 294 40.92 -0.99 9.51
C LEU A 294 42.03 -0.64 10.53
N SER A 295 43.18 -0.22 10.04
CA SER A 295 44.31 0.19 10.88
C SER A 295 44.53 1.71 10.80
N GLY A 296 45.15 2.29 11.83
CA GLY A 296 45.47 3.72 11.89
C GLY A 296 45.61 4.21 13.33
N ILE A 297 46.04 5.45 13.51
CA ILE A 297 46.25 6.07 14.83
C ILE A 297 44.94 6.18 15.63
N GLY A 298 45.08 6.25 16.97
CA GLY A 298 43.96 6.44 17.87
C GLY A 298 43.18 7.72 17.54
N GLY A 299 41.84 7.66 17.61
CA GLY A 299 40.96 8.82 17.37
C GLY A 299 40.73 9.19 15.90
N ILE A 300 41.34 8.49 14.91
CA ILE A 300 41.17 8.82 13.48
C ILE A 300 39.77 8.49 12.91
N GLY A 301 38.89 7.88 13.70
CA GLY A 301 37.53 7.56 13.26
C GLY A 301 37.31 6.17 12.63
N LYS A 302 38.21 5.19 12.87
CA LYS A 302 38.10 3.81 12.35
C LYS A 302 36.73 3.17 12.68
N THR A 303 36.34 3.27 13.94
CA THR A 303 35.06 2.73 14.43
C THR A 303 33.86 3.43 13.75
N GLU A 304 34.00 4.74 13.53
CA GLU A 304 32.94 5.49 12.86
C GLU A 304 32.83 5.13 11.38
N ILE A 305 33.95 4.93 10.67
CA ILE A 305 33.92 4.44 9.28
C ILE A 305 33.26 3.05 9.20
N ALA A 306 33.61 2.13 10.12
CA ALA A 306 33.02 0.79 10.17
C ALA A 306 31.50 0.86 10.42
N LYS A 307 31.06 1.73 11.33
CA LYS A 307 29.63 1.99 11.57
C LYS A 307 28.93 2.57 10.34
N GLN A 308 29.55 3.53 9.66
CA GLN A 308 29.02 4.12 8.44
C GLN A 308 28.89 3.10 7.31
N TYR A 309 29.93 2.27 7.14
CA TYR A 309 29.89 1.17 6.18
C TYR A 309 28.72 0.22 6.48
N ALA A 310 28.63 -0.26 7.73
CA ALA A 310 27.56 -1.16 8.16
C ALA A 310 26.17 -0.53 7.96
N ALA A 311 25.97 0.75 8.31
CA ALA A 311 24.71 1.46 8.11
C ALA A 311 24.33 1.62 6.63
N ARG A 312 25.31 1.85 5.76
CA ARG A 312 25.10 2.06 4.31
C ARG A 312 24.86 0.75 3.55
N TYR A 313 25.61 -0.28 3.89
CA TYR A 313 25.64 -1.54 3.15
C TYR A 313 25.01 -2.73 3.89
N HIS A 314 24.33 -2.51 5.03
CA HIS A 314 23.70 -3.58 5.80
C HIS A 314 22.81 -4.51 4.94
N GLY A 315 22.15 -3.99 3.90
CA GLY A 315 21.33 -4.79 3.00
C GLY A 315 22.06 -5.86 2.16
N LYS A 316 23.42 -5.89 2.22
CA LYS A 316 24.23 -6.94 1.58
C LYS A 316 24.48 -8.16 2.48
N TYR A 317 24.12 -8.08 3.77
CA TYR A 317 24.45 -9.07 4.78
C TYR A 317 23.19 -9.63 5.45
N ASN A 318 23.22 -10.88 5.86
CA ASN A 318 22.11 -11.50 6.60
C ASN A 318 22.06 -10.99 8.06
N THR A 319 23.22 -10.71 8.66
CA THR A 319 23.32 -10.19 10.02
C THR A 319 24.52 -9.23 10.10
N VAL A 320 24.36 -8.12 10.83
CA VAL A 320 25.46 -7.21 11.15
C VAL A 320 25.52 -7.06 12.67
N THR A 321 26.60 -7.48 13.27
CA THR A 321 26.85 -7.38 14.70
C THR A 321 28.05 -6.48 14.95
N PHE A 322 27.96 -5.63 15.98
CA PHE A 322 29.07 -4.81 16.45
C PHE A 322 29.50 -5.32 17.81
N ALA A 323 30.70 -5.91 17.88
CA ALA A 323 31.21 -6.44 19.12
C ALA A 323 32.53 -5.73 19.51
N ILE A 324 32.71 -5.45 20.80
CA ILE A 324 33.91 -4.88 21.34
C ILE A 324 34.81 -6.04 21.78
N TYR A 325 35.99 -6.15 21.18
CA TYR A 325 36.99 -7.16 21.54
C TYR A 325 37.68 -6.79 22.86
N GLU A 326 37.50 -7.62 23.87
CA GLU A 326 38.12 -7.39 25.18
C GLU A 326 39.30 -8.34 25.45
N LYS A 327 39.26 -9.62 25.06
CA LYS A 327 40.39 -10.57 25.35
C LYS A 327 40.49 -11.83 24.47
N ASP A 328 39.42 -12.35 23.86
CA ASP A 328 39.45 -13.57 23.05
C ASP A 328 38.32 -13.61 22.00
N ILE A 329 38.70 -13.83 20.73
CA ILE A 329 37.73 -13.93 19.60
C ILE A 329 36.81 -15.15 19.75
N LYS A 330 37.26 -16.23 20.41
CA LYS A 330 36.48 -17.44 20.58
C LYS A 330 35.27 -17.26 21.51
N THR A 331 35.38 -16.39 22.50
CA THR A 331 34.24 -16.04 23.39
C THR A 331 33.21 -15.20 22.68
N LEU A 332 33.57 -14.36 21.72
CA LEU A 332 32.64 -13.55 20.93
C LEU A 332 31.75 -14.37 19.97
N VAL A 333 32.22 -15.54 19.54
CA VAL A 333 31.52 -16.40 18.56
C VAL A 333 30.62 -17.43 19.25
N ASN A 334 30.83 -17.70 20.55
CA ASN A 334 30.10 -18.75 21.28
C ASN A 334 29.03 -18.22 22.22
N ASP A 335 28.84 -16.90 22.35
CA ASP A 335 27.79 -16.28 23.18
C ASP A 335 26.51 -15.91 22.39
N GLU A 336 26.29 -16.52 21.21
CA GLU A 336 25.05 -16.44 20.42
C GLU A 336 24.22 -17.73 20.49
#